data_848181471ba32775b187505a9e9502b3
#
_entry.id   848181471ba32775b187505a9e9502b3
#
_cell.length_a   1.000
_cell.length_b   1.000
_cell.length_c   1.000
_cell.angle_alpha   90.00
_cell.angle_beta   90.00
_cell.angle_gamma   90.00
#
_symmetry.space_group_name_H-M   'P 1'
#
loop_
_entity.id
_entity.type
_entity.pdbx_description
1 polymer ?
#
loop_
_entity_poly.entity_id
_entity_poly.type
_entity_poly.pdbx_seq_one_letter_code
_entity_poly.pdbx_strand_id
1 'polypeptide(L)'
;VEFTVENSKLTIHQLDVQSNDSVDAFANQAPERIDLLVNNAGVADGRWRNLNEIDDGWALEVIDINALGPVRVVKALYGKMSHDSLTNVAMISSLMASIDDCHMGRSYAYRASKTALNMFTVAMKKEAIEDNISFVILHPGWVKTDMGGDRAPVEIPDSVSGMRQVLTTRTLENTGQFVQFDGEILPWQIVSVRVIAGGPFPDTGMTV
;
A
#
# COMPACT_ATOMS: atom_id res chain seq x y z
N VAL A 1 5.12 20.47 8.45
CA VAL A 1 5.37 20.85 7.06
C VAL A 1 4.24 21.79 6.65
N GLU A 2 4.58 23.04 6.39
CA GLU A 2 3.61 24.05 5.97
C GLU A 2 3.47 23.91 4.44
N PHE A 3 2.31 23.45 3.98
CA PHE A 3 2.00 23.39 2.56
C PHE A 3 1.38 24.71 2.12
N THR A 4 2.14 25.55 1.47
CA THR A 4 1.64 26.73 0.76
C THR A 4 1.37 26.35 -0.69
N VAL A 5 0.15 25.96 -1.01
CA VAL A 5 -0.31 25.82 -2.40
C VAL A 5 -1.39 26.84 -2.62
N GLU A 6 -1.08 27.90 -3.35
CA GLU A 6 -2.05 28.86 -3.84
C GLU A 6 -2.91 28.23 -4.96
N ASN A 7 -3.85 27.39 -4.57
CA ASN A 7 -4.83 26.81 -5.48
C ASN A 7 -6.20 26.78 -4.81
N SER A 8 -7.14 27.55 -5.34
CA SER A 8 -8.51 27.64 -4.83
C SER A 8 -9.29 26.31 -4.84
N LYS A 9 -8.70 25.26 -5.41
CA LYS A 9 -9.28 23.90 -5.46
C LYS A 9 -8.66 22.94 -4.44
N LEU A 10 -7.68 23.39 -3.64
CA LEU A 10 -7.05 22.57 -2.62
C LEU A 10 -7.68 22.86 -1.25
N THR A 11 -8.12 21.82 -0.57
CA THR A 11 -8.54 21.86 0.84
C THR A 11 -7.61 20.98 1.65
N ILE A 12 -7.13 21.50 2.78
CA ILE A 12 -6.24 20.76 3.70
C ILE A 12 -7.02 20.44 4.96
N HIS A 13 -7.03 19.16 5.33
CA HIS A 13 -7.66 18.66 6.55
C HIS A 13 -6.62 17.96 7.44
N GLN A 14 -6.78 18.10 8.74
CA GLN A 14 -6.02 17.28 9.69
C GLN A 14 -6.59 15.86 9.67
N LEU A 15 -5.71 14.85 9.62
CA LEU A 15 -6.08 13.45 9.63
C LEU A 15 -5.06 12.64 10.43
N ASP A 16 -5.53 11.97 11.48
CA ASP A 16 -4.81 10.89 12.16
C ASP A 16 -5.40 9.55 11.74
N VAL A 17 -4.65 8.79 10.96
CA VAL A 17 -5.09 7.50 10.40
C VAL A 17 -5.21 6.38 11.46
N GLN A 18 -4.69 6.59 12.67
CA GLN A 18 -4.83 5.67 13.80
C GLN A 18 -6.14 5.87 14.57
N SER A 19 -6.76 7.04 14.45
CA SER A 19 -7.99 7.40 15.16
C SER A 19 -9.21 7.25 14.26
N ASN A 20 -10.13 6.34 14.61
CA ASN A 20 -11.41 6.21 13.91
C ASN A 20 -12.19 7.53 13.92
N ASP A 21 -12.23 8.25 15.07
CA ASP A 21 -12.94 9.54 15.18
C ASP A 21 -12.35 10.58 14.22
N SER A 22 -11.01 10.63 14.08
CA SER A 22 -10.35 11.53 13.15
C SER A 22 -10.64 11.16 11.69
N VAL A 23 -10.64 9.87 11.37
CA VAL A 23 -10.97 9.37 10.02
C VAL A 23 -12.44 9.65 9.67
N ASP A 24 -13.36 9.44 10.60
CA ASP A 24 -14.79 9.72 10.40
C ASP A 24 -15.04 11.23 10.25
N ALA A 25 -14.38 12.07 11.06
CA ALA A 25 -14.46 13.51 10.92
C ALA A 25 -13.92 14.01 9.57
N PHE A 26 -12.82 13.42 9.09
CA PHE A 26 -12.28 13.67 7.75
C PHE A 26 -13.27 13.24 6.66
N ALA A 27 -13.82 12.04 6.75
CA ALA A 27 -14.77 11.50 5.78
C ALA A 27 -16.03 12.38 5.64
N ASN A 28 -16.52 12.94 6.76
CA ASN A 28 -17.66 13.87 6.75
C ASN A 28 -17.37 15.19 6.02
N GLN A 29 -16.09 15.58 5.90
CA GLN A 29 -15.66 16.80 5.20
C GLN A 29 -15.20 16.54 3.78
N ALA A 30 -14.96 15.27 3.41
CA ALA A 30 -14.54 14.88 2.07
C ALA A 30 -15.66 15.12 1.04
N PRO A 31 -15.32 15.38 -0.23
CA PRO A 31 -16.31 15.49 -1.30
C PRO A 31 -17.26 14.29 -1.37
N GLU A 32 -18.48 14.51 -1.84
CA GLU A 32 -19.47 13.44 -2.01
C GLU A 32 -19.09 12.43 -3.09
N ARG A 33 -18.17 12.81 -3.99
CA ARG A 33 -17.64 11.94 -5.02
C ARG A 33 -16.12 11.98 -5.02
N ILE A 34 -15.50 10.80 -5.00
CA ILE A 34 -14.06 10.61 -5.06
C ILE A 34 -13.74 9.75 -6.27
N ASP A 35 -12.96 10.26 -7.21
CA ASP A 35 -12.51 9.53 -8.40
C ASP A 35 -11.10 8.93 -8.21
N LEU A 36 -10.32 9.48 -7.27
CA LEU A 36 -8.99 8.98 -6.90
C LEU A 36 -8.74 9.16 -5.41
N LEU A 37 -8.40 8.08 -4.72
CA LEU A 37 -7.88 8.09 -3.36
C LEU A 37 -6.41 7.65 -3.37
N VAL A 38 -5.52 8.42 -2.74
CA VAL A 38 -4.11 8.05 -2.55
C VAL A 38 -3.82 7.89 -1.07
N ASN A 39 -3.66 6.66 -0.60
CA ASN A 39 -3.23 6.34 0.76
C ASN A 39 -1.70 6.36 0.82
N ASN A 40 -1.13 7.51 1.22
CA ASN A 40 0.31 7.74 1.27
C ASN A 40 0.87 7.80 2.70
N ALA A 41 0.04 8.00 3.71
CA ALA A 41 0.49 8.04 5.10
C ALA A 41 1.28 6.78 5.48
N GLY A 42 2.42 6.96 6.12
CA GLY A 42 3.25 5.84 6.54
C GLY A 42 4.52 6.26 7.26
N VAL A 43 5.01 5.37 8.11
CA VAL A 43 6.24 5.53 8.89
C VAL A 43 7.18 4.35 8.65
N ALA A 44 8.49 4.58 8.84
CA ALA A 44 9.50 3.52 8.79
C ALA A 44 10.01 3.19 10.19
N ASP A 45 10.32 1.92 10.41
CA ASP A 45 10.97 1.50 11.66
C ASP A 45 12.48 1.77 11.68
N GLY A 46 13.13 1.85 10.54
CA GLY A 46 14.51 2.28 10.21
C GLY A 46 15.64 1.98 11.21
N ARG A 47 15.29 1.62 12.45
CA ARG A 47 16.17 1.59 13.62
C ARG A 47 16.68 0.18 13.91
N TRP A 48 15.92 -0.85 13.58
CA TRP A 48 16.23 -2.23 13.98
C TRP A 48 17.13 -2.91 12.95
N ARG A 49 18.31 -3.22 13.41
CA ARG A 49 19.35 -3.85 12.59
C ARG A 49 19.40 -5.36 12.77
N ASN A 50 18.85 -5.86 13.88
CA ASN A 50 18.81 -7.27 14.22
C ASN A 50 17.56 -7.60 15.04
N LEU A 51 17.31 -8.88 15.25
CA LEU A 51 16.14 -9.40 15.94
C LEU A 51 15.98 -8.88 17.37
N ASN A 52 17.08 -8.69 18.08
CA ASN A 52 17.07 -8.29 19.50
C ASN A 52 16.71 -6.80 19.71
N GLU A 53 16.66 -6.01 18.65
CA GLU A 53 16.34 -4.58 18.71
C GLU A 53 14.85 -4.31 18.45
N ILE A 54 14.06 -5.35 18.16
CA ILE A 54 12.62 -5.18 17.88
C ILE A 54 11.90 -4.75 19.16
N ASP A 55 11.19 -3.65 19.09
CA ASP A 55 10.24 -3.18 20.10
C ASP A 55 8.82 -3.51 19.65
N ASP A 56 8.12 -4.36 20.41
CA ASP A 56 6.80 -4.87 20.05
C ASP A 56 5.76 -3.75 19.97
N GLY A 57 5.83 -2.76 20.86
CA GLY A 57 4.90 -1.63 20.88
C GLY A 57 5.04 -0.79 19.61
N TRP A 58 6.28 -0.44 19.27
CA TRP A 58 6.55 0.29 18.04
C TRP A 58 6.24 -0.53 16.78
N ALA A 59 6.46 -1.85 16.81
CA ALA A 59 6.11 -2.72 15.69
C ALA A 59 4.60 -2.69 15.40
N LEU A 60 3.80 -2.78 16.46
CA LEU A 60 2.33 -2.70 16.35
C LEU A 60 1.88 -1.32 15.84
N GLU A 61 2.52 -0.25 16.29
CA GLU A 61 2.23 1.12 15.83
C GLU A 61 2.52 1.29 14.34
N VAL A 62 3.67 0.79 13.86
CA VAL A 62 4.02 0.81 12.43
C VAL A 62 3.00 0.03 11.59
N ILE A 63 2.53 -1.12 12.08
CA ILE A 63 1.50 -1.92 11.38
C ILE A 63 0.17 -1.17 11.39
N ASP A 64 -0.19 -0.55 12.51
CA ASP A 64 -1.44 0.20 12.64
C ASP A 64 -1.48 1.40 11.67
N ILE A 65 -0.41 2.20 11.61
CA ILE A 65 -0.32 3.34 10.70
C ILE A 65 -0.29 2.88 9.24
N ASN A 66 0.63 1.95 8.90
CA ASN A 66 0.94 1.64 7.51
C ASN A 66 -0.05 0.70 6.84
N ALA A 67 -0.75 -0.14 7.61
CA ALA A 67 -1.65 -1.15 7.09
C ALA A 67 -3.11 -0.88 7.46
N LEU A 68 -3.43 -0.73 8.74
CA LEU A 68 -4.80 -0.51 9.18
C LEU A 68 -5.28 0.92 8.93
N GLY A 69 -4.41 1.92 9.00
CA GLY A 69 -4.74 3.32 8.67
C GLY A 69 -5.36 3.46 7.28
N PRO A 70 -4.71 2.99 6.21
CA PRO A 70 -5.29 2.96 4.86
C PRO A 70 -6.62 2.21 4.78
N VAL A 71 -6.79 1.09 5.51
CA VAL A 71 -8.05 0.34 5.55
C VAL A 71 -9.16 1.17 6.18
N ARG A 72 -8.89 1.88 7.31
CA ARG A 72 -9.86 2.78 7.95
C ARG A 72 -10.32 3.88 6.99
N VAL A 73 -9.36 4.50 6.27
CA VAL A 73 -9.67 5.56 5.30
C VAL A 73 -10.51 5.04 4.15
N VAL A 74 -10.15 3.89 3.56
CA VAL A 74 -10.95 3.26 2.49
C VAL A 74 -12.36 2.96 3.00
N LYS A 75 -12.49 2.34 4.18
CA LYS A 75 -13.79 2.01 4.78
C LYS A 75 -14.67 3.25 4.98
N ALA A 76 -14.11 4.33 5.52
CA ALA A 76 -14.86 5.55 5.81
C ALA A 76 -15.31 6.31 4.54
N LEU A 77 -14.52 6.20 3.45
CA LEU A 77 -14.80 6.88 2.19
C LEU A 77 -15.50 5.99 1.16
N TYR A 78 -15.75 4.72 1.47
CA TYR A 78 -16.21 3.71 0.50
C TYR A 78 -17.47 4.15 -0.26
N GLY A 79 -18.49 4.63 0.43
CA GLY A 79 -19.74 5.09 -0.21
C GLY A 79 -19.58 6.32 -1.11
N LYS A 80 -18.47 7.07 -0.98
CA LYS A 80 -18.15 8.22 -1.84
C LYS A 80 -17.32 7.84 -3.06
N MET A 81 -16.81 6.60 -3.10
CA MET A 81 -16.04 6.02 -4.20
C MET A 81 -16.87 5.11 -5.10
N SER A 82 -17.95 4.53 -4.57
CA SER A 82 -18.86 3.65 -5.32
C SER A 82 -19.84 4.48 -6.15
N HIS A 83 -19.61 4.55 -7.46
CA HIS A 83 -20.45 5.27 -8.43
C HIS A 83 -20.28 4.69 -9.84
N ASP A 84 -21.00 5.23 -10.83
CA ASP A 84 -21.07 4.69 -12.20
C ASP A 84 -19.75 4.74 -12.98
N SER A 85 -18.78 5.55 -12.55
CA SER A 85 -17.47 5.62 -13.18
C SER A 85 -16.38 4.98 -12.30
N LEU A 86 -15.30 4.56 -12.95
CA LEU A 86 -14.16 3.92 -12.27
C LEU A 86 -13.53 4.88 -11.25
N THR A 87 -13.44 4.44 -10.01
CA THR A 87 -12.62 5.05 -8.97
C THR A 87 -11.31 4.30 -8.82
N ASN A 88 -10.20 5.02 -8.75
CA ASN A 88 -8.90 4.44 -8.48
C ASN A 88 -8.49 4.65 -7.02
N VAL A 89 -8.05 3.59 -6.35
CA VAL A 89 -7.48 3.64 -5.00
C VAL A 89 -6.02 3.20 -5.06
N ALA A 90 -5.11 4.15 -4.85
CA ALA A 90 -3.68 3.92 -4.78
C ALA A 90 -3.24 3.67 -3.34
N MET A 91 -2.66 2.51 -3.09
CA MET A 91 -2.07 2.13 -1.81
C MET A 91 -0.56 2.23 -1.92
N ILE A 92 0.05 3.24 -1.29
CA ILE A 92 1.50 3.43 -1.36
C ILE A 92 2.20 2.41 -0.48
N SER A 93 2.79 1.44 -1.14
CA SER A 93 3.52 0.33 -0.56
C SER A 93 5.04 0.48 -0.78
N SER A 94 5.76 -0.60 -0.77
CA SER A 94 7.21 -0.65 -0.97
C SER A 94 7.61 -1.99 -1.57
N LEU A 95 8.66 -2.02 -2.37
CA LEU A 95 9.31 -3.28 -2.79
C LEU A 95 9.68 -4.14 -1.57
N MET A 96 9.96 -3.50 -0.43
CA MET A 96 10.22 -4.20 0.85
C MET A 96 9.01 -5.01 1.37
N ALA A 97 7.82 -4.85 0.80
CA ALA A 97 6.65 -5.69 1.08
C ALA A 97 6.69 -7.04 0.35
N SER A 98 7.55 -7.19 -0.66
CA SER A 98 7.74 -8.46 -1.34
C SER A 98 8.51 -9.44 -0.44
N ILE A 99 7.93 -10.63 -0.24
CA ILE A 99 8.60 -11.70 0.51
C ILE A 99 9.77 -12.24 -0.32
N ASP A 100 9.61 -12.26 -1.64
CA ASP A 100 10.64 -12.69 -2.59
C ASP A 100 11.88 -11.77 -2.55
N ASP A 101 11.69 -10.45 -2.45
CA ASP A 101 12.77 -9.46 -2.40
C ASP A 101 13.40 -9.32 -1.00
N CYS A 102 13.08 -10.16 -0.03
CA CYS A 102 13.63 -10.06 1.32
C CYS A 102 15.05 -10.65 1.44
N HIS A 103 15.99 -10.19 0.62
CA HIS A 103 17.35 -10.74 0.59
C HIS A 103 18.23 -10.27 1.76
N MET A 104 18.01 -9.06 2.28
CA MET A 104 18.85 -8.47 3.33
C MET A 104 18.26 -8.57 4.74
N GLY A 105 17.00 -8.95 4.90
CA GLY A 105 16.29 -8.86 6.17
C GLY A 105 16.14 -7.41 6.65
N ARG A 106 16.16 -7.20 7.98
CA ARG A 106 16.01 -5.88 8.64
C ARG A 106 14.66 -5.21 8.39
N SER A 107 14.44 -4.05 9.00
CA SER A 107 13.19 -3.29 8.86
C SER A 107 11.94 -4.16 9.06
N TYR A 108 11.95 -4.93 10.14
CA TYR A 108 10.99 -6.01 10.39
C TYR A 108 9.54 -5.51 10.36
N ALA A 109 9.24 -4.48 11.16
CA ALA A 109 7.88 -3.96 11.25
C ALA A 109 7.46 -3.25 9.97
N TYR A 110 8.37 -2.49 9.32
CA TYR A 110 8.07 -1.83 8.06
C TYR A 110 7.74 -2.86 6.96
N ARG A 111 8.58 -3.90 6.78
CA ARG A 111 8.31 -4.99 5.83
C ARG A 111 6.97 -5.65 6.13
N ALA A 112 6.76 -6.09 7.38
CA ALA A 112 5.52 -6.73 7.79
C ALA A 112 4.30 -5.82 7.54
N SER A 113 4.38 -4.53 7.87
CA SER A 113 3.28 -3.58 7.68
C SER A 113 2.92 -3.38 6.21
N LYS A 114 3.93 -3.27 5.32
CA LYS A 114 3.69 -3.10 3.89
C LYS A 114 3.22 -4.39 3.23
N THR A 115 3.67 -5.57 3.70
CA THR A 115 3.11 -6.87 3.29
C THR A 115 1.66 -7.01 3.74
N ALA A 116 1.32 -6.59 4.96
CA ALA A 116 -0.05 -6.57 5.46
C ALA A 116 -0.94 -5.62 4.63
N LEU A 117 -0.46 -4.40 4.32
CA LEU A 117 -1.14 -3.47 3.43
C LEU A 117 -1.46 -4.10 2.07
N ASN A 118 -0.48 -4.79 1.49
CA ASN A 118 -0.65 -5.49 0.23
C ASN A 118 -1.76 -6.55 0.33
N MET A 119 -1.76 -7.37 1.39
CA MET A 119 -2.79 -8.39 1.61
C MET A 119 -4.17 -7.78 1.81
N PHE A 120 -4.30 -6.73 2.65
CA PHE A 120 -5.58 -6.03 2.82
C PHE A 120 -6.10 -5.48 1.48
N THR A 121 -5.21 -4.92 0.65
CA THR A 121 -5.60 -4.39 -0.66
C THR A 121 -6.13 -5.49 -1.58
N VAL A 122 -5.47 -6.65 -1.60
CA VAL A 122 -5.93 -7.79 -2.41
C VAL A 122 -7.26 -8.36 -1.90
N ALA A 123 -7.49 -8.35 -0.59
CA ALA A 123 -8.78 -8.76 -0.02
C ALA A 123 -9.88 -7.76 -0.41
N MET A 124 -9.67 -6.47 -0.15
CA MET A 124 -10.64 -5.40 -0.44
C MET A 124 -11.05 -5.34 -1.91
N LYS A 125 -10.10 -5.53 -2.85
CA LYS A 125 -10.44 -5.51 -4.29
C LYS A 125 -11.49 -6.53 -4.69
N LYS A 126 -11.59 -7.66 -3.97
CA LYS A 126 -12.56 -8.72 -4.27
C LYS A 126 -13.98 -8.28 -4.00
N GLU A 127 -14.16 -7.44 -3.00
CA GLU A 127 -15.46 -6.89 -2.63
C GLU A 127 -15.80 -5.67 -3.52
N ALA A 128 -14.81 -4.85 -3.83
CA ALA A 128 -14.99 -3.55 -4.45
C ALA A 128 -15.12 -3.55 -5.99
N ILE A 129 -14.85 -4.67 -6.64
CA ILE A 129 -14.88 -4.76 -8.11
C ILE A 129 -16.28 -4.51 -8.69
N GLU A 130 -17.34 -4.92 -7.97
CA GLU A 130 -18.73 -4.72 -8.38
C GLU A 130 -19.17 -3.26 -8.20
N ASP A 131 -18.44 -2.47 -7.40
CA ASP A 131 -18.68 -1.06 -7.12
C ASP A 131 -17.84 -0.12 -8.01
N ASN A 132 -17.26 -0.63 -9.09
CA ASN A 132 -16.36 0.11 -9.98
C ASN A 132 -15.12 0.72 -9.29
N ILE A 133 -14.61 0.07 -8.25
CA ILE A 133 -13.41 0.53 -7.52
C ILE A 133 -12.23 -0.36 -7.89
N SER A 134 -11.19 0.25 -8.47
CA SER A 134 -9.92 -0.40 -8.80
C SER A 134 -8.85 -0.04 -7.79
N PHE A 135 -8.19 -1.05 -7.23
CA PHE A 135 -7.04 -0.88 -6.35
C PHE A 135 -5.73 -1.08 -7.10
N VAL A 136 -4.74 -0.25 -6.79
CA VAL A 136 -3.36 -0.46 -7.21
C VAL A 136 -2.43 -0.34 -6.01
N ILE A 137 -1.48 -1.24 -5.92
CA ILE A 137 -0.44 -1.23 -4.91
C ILE A 137 0.80 -0.65 -5.56
N LEU A 138 1.23 0.54 -5.11
CA LEU A 138 2.30 1.30 -5.75
C LEU A 138 3.57 1.28 -4.90
N HIS A 139 4.69 0.90 -5.54
CA HIS A 139 6.02 1.18 -5.03
C HIS A 139 6.53 2.47 -5.67
N PRO A 140 6.76 3.54 -4.89
CA PRO A 140 7.22 4.83 -5.41
C PRO A 140 8.68 4.84 -5.89
N GLY A 141 9.40 3.72 -5.74
CA GLY A 141 10.86 3.67 -5.85
C GLY A 141 11.54 4.02 -4.54
N TRP A 142 12.87 3.99 -4.53
CA TRP A 142 13.65 4.55 -3.43
C TRP A 142 13.87 6.04 -3.71
N VAL A 143 13.05 6.88 -3.08
CA VAL A 143 12.87 8.30 -3.40
C VAL A 143 13.62 9.18 -2.39
N LYS A 144 14.25 10.25 -2.85
CA LYS A 144 14.91 11.28 -2.03
C LYS A 144 13.90 12.07 -1.21
N THR A 145 13.60 11.55 -0.04
CA THR A 145 12.72 12.13 0.99
C THR A 145 13.40 11.99 2.34
N ASP A 146 12.84 12.56 3.39
CA ASP A 146 13.32 12.37 4.77
C ASP A 146 13.43 10.88 5.14
N MET A 147 12.50 10.06 4.64
CA MET A 147 12.52 8.61 4.86
C MET A 147 13.57 7.89 3.99
N GLY A 148 13.69 8.27 2.73
CA GLY A 148 14.60 7.61 1.77
C GLY A 148 16.06 8.04 1.91
N GLY A 149 16.30 9.26 2.38
CA GLY A 149 17.62 9.86 2.55
C GLY A 149 18.26 10.32 1.23
N ASP A 150 19.37 11.04 1.36
CA ASP A 150 20.06 11.71 0.23
C ASP A 150 20.66 10.74 -0.81
N ARG A 151 20.89 9.48 -0.42
CA ARG A 151 21.46 8.45 -1.31
C ARG A 151 20.42 7.77 -2.21
N ALA A 152 19.16 8.09 -2.04
CA ALA A 152 18.10 7.53 -2.88
C ALA A 152 18.29 7.97 -4.34
N PRO A 153 18.12 7.05 -5.31
CA PRO A 153 18.39 7.34 -6.72
C PRO A 153 17.23 8.05 -7.44
N VAL A 154 16.02 8.03 -6.87
CA VAL A 154 14.81 8.55 -7.53
C VAL A 154 14.48 9.94 -6.98
N GLU A 155 14.31 10.90 -7.85
CA GLU A 155 13.85 12.24 -7.48
C GLU A 155 12.31 12.24 -7.26
N ILE A 156 11.82 13.12 -6.38
CA ILE A 156 10.38 13.21 -6.07
C ILE A 156 9.53 13.45 -7.34
N PRO A 157 9.88 14.40 -8.24
CA PRO A 157 9.09 14.64 -9.45
C PRO A 157 9.00 13.43 -10.37
N ASP A 158 10.06 12.65 -10.49
CA ASP A 158 10.12 11.46 -11.36
C ASP A 158 9.21 10.36 -10.81
N SER A 159 9.31 10.09 -9.50
CA SER A 159 8.43 9.14 -8.81
C SER A 159 6.96 9.52 -8.96
N VAL A 160 6.60 10.78 -8.69
CA VAL A 160 5.22 11.26 -8.77
C VAL A 160 4.70 11.20 -10.20
N SER A 161 5.49 11.62 -11.19
CA SER A 161 5.14 11.57 -12.60
C SER A 161 4.87 10.14 -13.06
N GLY A 162 5.76 9.22 -12.68
CA GLY A 162 5.61 7.81 -13.01
C GLY A 162 4.37 7.18 -12.36
N MET A 163 4.15 7.39 -11.06
CA MET A 163 2.94 6.90 -10.40
C MET A 163 1.66 7.45 -11.02
N ARG A 164 1.65 8.73 -11.42
CA ARG A 164 0.51 9.32 -12.17
C ARG A 164 0.27 8.59 -13.49
N GLN A 165 1.34 8.28 -14.24
CA GLN A 165 1.23 7.52 -15.49
C GLN A 165 0.64 6.13 -15.23
N VAL A 166 1.11 5.43 -14.19
CA VAL A 166 0.55 4.12 -13.79
C VAL A 166 -0.95 4.24 -13.52
N LEU A 167 -1.39 5.27 -12.80
CA LEU A 167 -2.81 5.48 -12.48
C LEU A 167 -3.69 5.69 -13.72
N THR A 168 -3.18 6.30 -14.80
CA THR A 168 -3.95 6.49 -16.04
C THR A 168 -4.24 5.19 -16.79
N THR A 169 -3.54 4.10 -16.47
CA THR A 169 -3.69 2.79 -17.11
C THR A 169 -4.49 1.79 -16.28
N ARG A 170 -5.08 2.23 -15.16
CA ARG A 170 -5.84 1.33 -14.28
C ARG A 170 -7.22 1.03 -14.82
N THR A 171 -7.59 -0.24 -14.68
CA THR A 171 -8.90 -0.79 -15.03
C THR A 171 -9.32 -1.80 -13.96
N LEU A 172 -10.55 -2.28 -14.02
CA LEU A 172 -10.98 -3.37 -13.12
C LEU A 172 -10.25 -4.70 -13.42
N GLU A 173 -9.80 -4.92 -14.65
CA GLU A 173 -9.08 -6.15 -15.04
C GLU A 173 -7.70 -6.23 -14.38
N ASN A 174 -7.01 -5.08 -14.22
CA ASN A 174 -5.69 -5.03 -13.61
C ASN A 174 -5.71 -4.59 -12.12
N THR A 175 -6.90 -4.58 -11.51
CA THR A 175 -7.05 -4.22 -10.08
C THR A 175 -6.22 -5.12 -9.17
N GLY A 176 -5.60 -4.54 -8.17
CA GLY A 176 -4.77 -5.23 -7.16
C GLY A 176 -3.39 -5.65 -7.63
N GLN A 177 -2.91 -5.16 -8.76
CA GLN A 177 -1.52 -5.35 -9.16
C GLN A 177 -0.57 -4.58 -8.23
N PHE A 178 0.60 -5.18 -7.97
CA PHE A 178 1.71 -4.53 -7.30
C PHE A 178 2.67 -4.00 -8.37
N VAL A 179 2.81 -2.68 -8.44
CA VAL A 179 3.45 -1.99 -9.57
C VAL A 179 4.44 -0.96 -9.07
N GLN A 180 5.62 -0.87 -9.67
CA GLN A 180 6.58 0.19 -9.45
C GLN A 180 6.14 1.48 -10.15
N PHE A 181 6.70 2.61 -9.73
CA PHE A 181 6.35 3.93 -10.29
C PHE A 181 6.57 4.05 -11.80
N ASP A 182 7.48 3.27 -12.39
CA ASP A 182 7.79 3.22 -13.83
C ASP A 182 6.91 2.24 -14.62
N GLY A 183 5.98 1.54 -13.95
CA GLY A 183 5.05 0.59 -14.55
C GLY A 183 5.49 -0.87 -14.48
N GLU A 184 6.66 -1.18 -13.95
CA GLU A 184 7.09 -2.57 -13.72
C GLU A 184 6.18 -3.28 -12.74
N ILE A 185 5.74 -4.50 -13.08
CA ILE A 185 4.95 -5.35 -12.18
C ILE A 185 5.91 -6.06 -11.22
N LEU A 186 5.71 -5.86 -9.93
CA LEU A 186 6.56 -6.40 -8.89
C LEU A 186 6.07 -7.76 -8.39
N PRO A 187 6.99 -8.69 -8.04
CA PRO A 187 6.63 -9.99 -7.49
C PRO A 187 6.15 -9.87 -6.04
N TRP A 188 5.23 -10.78 -5.64
CA TRP A 188 4.78 -10.91 -4.25
C TRP A 188 5.62 -11.91 -3.47
N GLN A 189 5.87 -13.06 -4.13
CA GLN A 189 6.56 -14.23 -3.61
C GLN A 189 7.13 -15.07 -4.75
N ILE A 190 8.12 -15.88 -4.46
CA ILE A 190 8.66 -16.84 -5.43
C ILE A 190 7.57 -17.86 -5.76
N VAL A 191 7.12 -17.89 -6.99
CA VAL A 191 6.38 -19.03 -7.54
C VAL A 191 7.41 -20.07 -7.99
N SER A 192 8.02 -20.78 -7.05
CA SER A 192 8.82 -21.93 -7.41
C SER A 192 7.89 -23.10 -7.78
N VAL A 193 7.67 -23.31 -9.06
CA VAL A 193 7.10 -24.57 -9.54
C VAL A 193 8.18 -25.64 -9.37
N ARG A 194 8.22 -26.30 -8.23
CA ARG A 194 8.94 -27.56 -8.13
C ARG A 194 8.15 -28.61 -8.90
N VAL A 195 8.58 -28.90 -10.13
CA VAL A 195 8.20 -30.14 -10.79
C VAL A 195 8.86 -31.27 -9.99
N ILE A 196 8.12 -31.87 -9.05
CA ILE A 196 8.54 -33.11 -8.41
C ILE A 196 8.32 -34.19 -9.46
N ALA A 197 9.39 -34.56 -10.18
CA ALA A 197 9.37 -35.71 -11.06
C ALA A 197 9.11 -36.97 -10.21
N GLY A 198 7.97 -37.61 -10.48
CA GLY A 198 7.34 -38.79 -10.00
C GLY A 198 8.11 -39.70 -9.00
N GLY A 199 7.65 -39.68 -7.76
CA GLY A 199 7.72 -40.79 -6.83
C GLY A 199 6.39 -40.82 -6.05
N PRO A 200 5.88 -42.01 -5.66
CA PRO A 200 4.62 -42.06 -4.91
C PRO A 200 4.81 -41.38 -3.56
N PHE A 201 3.95 -40.37 -3.28
CA PHE A 201 3.83 -39.85 -1.92
C PHE A 201 3.39 -40.95 -1.00
N PRO A 202 4.04 -41.17 0.18
CA PRO A 202 3.47 -42.02 1.20
C PRO A 202 2.12 -41.41 1.61
N ASP A 203 1.11 -42.27 1.63
CA ASP A 203 -0.26 -41.93 2.03
C ASP A 203 -0.26 -41.60 3.54
N THR A 204 -0.08 -40.33 3.87
CA THR A 204 -0.12 -39.81 5.26
C THR A 204 -1.49 -39.22 5.59
N GLY A 205 -2.57 -39.86 5.28
CA GLY A 205 -3.92 -39.68 5.86
C GLY A 205 -4.27 -38.34 6.52
N MET A 206 -3.75 -37.19 6.02
CA MET A 206 -4.16 -35.85 6.44
C MET A 206 -5.11 -35.26 5.39
N THR A 207 -6.39 -35.39 5.69
CA THR A 207 -7.44 -34.59 5.04
C THR A 207 -7.43 -33.18 5.67
N VAL A 208 -7.24 -32.15 4.90
CA VAL A 208 -7.48 -30.76 5.29
C VAL A 208 -8.82 -30.34 4.71
#